data_1c23b787fb4566df327a2e687b5c19d2
#
_entry.id   1c23b787fb4566df327a2e687b5c19d2
#
_cell.length_a   1.000
_cell.length_b   1.000
_cell.length_c   1.000
_cell.angle_alpha   90.00
_cell.angle_beta   90.00
_cell.angle_gamma   90.00
#
_symmetry.space_group_name_H-M   'P 1'
#
loop_
_entity.id
_entity.type
_entity.pdbx_description
1 polymer ?
#
loop_
_entity_poly.entity_id
_entity_poly.type
_entity_poly.pdbx_seq_one_letter_code
_entity_poly.pdbx_strand_id
1 'polypeptide(L)'
;MTKIKHSNLIFRLIAFALITVMLATALFSCKPTPETPDTPQNPVDSDDGVDTGDGTVAEDKNLKIMVLNGTTGMGAASMISKYKDVENAKYSFEIVAAADVVSAAIIGGEVDVAAVPTNLASVLYNKTGGKIRVAAINTKGVLYVLSTNDQIKTVADLEGKTVYAPGLGSNPEYILRHLCESNGLEVGKDVIIDGATYPSPDELATAVASGNAELALLPEPKVTAVTTQNANVKVAINVTEEWEKTFGVENTLVQGCIIIRSEIVEQYPETVKAFLAEYKESVELVNEKPEEAAKLIAAAGIVPKEALALKAIPRCNISYIDGESMVKALKFFFNALYEVEPKSIGGKLPDDALYFVAE
;
A
#
# COMPACT_ATOMS: atom_id res chain seq x y z
N MET A 1 0.03 3.09 53.90
CA MET A 1 0.12 4.16 52.90
C MET A 1 1.44 4.90 53.09
N THR A 2 2.59 4.40 52.63
CA THR A 2 3.86 5.18 52.63
C THR A 2 5.00 4.31 52.01
N LYS A 3 4.91 3.87 50.76
CA LYS A 3 6.04 3.17 50.07
C LYS A 3 6.18 3.46 48.55
N ILE A 4 5.49 4.43 47.96
CA ILE A 4 5.52 4.69 46.51
C ILE A 4 6.26 5.98 46.11
N LYS A 5 6.84 6.74 47.09
CA LYS A 5 7.45 8.04 46.76
C LYS A 5 8.97 8.04 46.49
N HIS A 6 9.70 6.95 46.69
CA HIS A 6 11.16 6.92 46.53
C HIS A 6 11.68 6.38 45.18
N SER A 7 10.84 5.67 44.42
CA SER A 7 11.26 5.11 43.12
C SER A 7 11.48 6.19 42.03
N ASN A 8 10.67 7.25 42.03
CA ASN A 8 10.72 8.29 40.96
C ASN A 8 11.87 9.30 41.14
N LEU A 9 12.49 9.38 42.33
CA LEU A 9 13.59 10.30 42.57
C LEU A 9 14.93 9.70 42.08
N ILE A 10 15.11 8.42 42.19
CA ILE A 10 16.32 7.71 41.76
C ILE A 10 16.40 7.65 40.22
N PHE A 11 15.28 7.47 39.53
CA PHE A 11 15.22 7.50 38.07
C PHE A 11 15.53 8.90 37.48
N ARG A 12 15.17 9.97 38.15
CA ARG A 12 15.46 11.36 37.71
C ARG A 12 16.93 11.75 37.92
N LEU A 13 17.61 11.19 38.91
CA LEU A 13 19.04 11.45 39.16
C LEU A 13 19.96 10.69 38.22
N ILE A 14 19.57 9.51 37.73
CA ILE A 14 20.32 8.75 36.75
C ILE A 14 20.21 9.37 35.34
N ALA A 15 19.03 9.93 34.98
CA ALA A 15 18.83 10.63 33.72
C ALA A 15 19.65 11.95 33.60
N PHE A 16 19.97 12.63 34.71
CA PHE A 16 20.77 13.87 34.71
C PHE A 16 22.29 13.60 34.64
N ALA A 17 22.76 12.44 35.11
CA ALA A 17 24.18 12.05 35.06
C ALA A 17 24.65 11.59 33.68
N LEU A 18 23.75 11.12 32.78
CA LEU A 18 24.07 10.69 31.43
C LEU A 18 24.15 11.83 30.40
N ILE A 19 23.57 12.99 30.69
CA ILE A 19 23.60 14.16 29.79
C ILE A 19 24.89 14.97 29.93
N THR A 20 25.61 14.89 31.06
CA THR A 20 26.86 15.65 31.33
C THR A 20 28.12 14.98 30.78
N VAL A 21 28.09 13.73 30.29
CA VAL A 21 29.28 13.03 29.77
C VAL A 21 29.43 13.20 28.24
N MET A 22 28.42 13.67 27.52
CA MET A 22 28.47 13.84 26.04
C MET A 22 28.93 15.23 25.56
N LEU A 23 29.31 16.16 26.44
CA LEU A 23 29.70 17.53 26.03
C LEU A 23 31.21 17.83 26.13
N ALA A 24 32.08 16.85 26.33
CA ALA A 24 33.50 17.08 26.62
C ALA A 24 34.50 16.58 25.55
N THR A 25 34.06 16.24 24.30
CA THR A 25 35.01 15.72 23.26
C THR A 25 34.95 16.45 21.92
N ALA A 26 34.84 17.76 21.90
CA ALA A 26 34.91 18.54 20.66
C ALA A 26 35.79 19.79 20.79
N LEU A 27 37.09 19.65 21.10
CA LEU A 27 38.09 20.71 20.91
C LEU A 27 39.50 20.05 20.88
N PHE A 28 40.09 19.95 19.72
CA PHE A 28 41.51 19.85 19.31
C PHE A 28 41.54 19.10 17.98
N SER A 29 41.88 19.71 16.86
CA SER A 29 43.17 20.14 16.43
C SER A 29 43.10 20.72 15.00
N CYS A 30 43.40 21.97 14.82
CA CYS A 30 43.87 22.53 13.56
C CYS A 30 45.41 22.52 13.58
N LYS A 31 46.04 21.99 12.51
CA LYS A 31 47.42 22.29 12.15
C LYS A 31 47.52 22.57 10.64
N PRO A 32 48.22 23.61 10.25
CA PRO A 32 48.35 24.02 8.85
C PRO A 32 49.44 23.26 8.10
N THR A 33 49.23 23.03 6.81
CA THR A 33 50.21 22.46 5.88
C THR A 33 51.00 23.58 5.24
N PRO A 34 52.33 23.44 5.04
CA PRO A 34 53.17 24.42 4.36
C PRO A 34 53.10 24.28 2.83
N GLU A 35 53.10 25.41 2.16
CA GLU A 35 53.29 25.57 0.72
C GLU A 35 54.75 25.28 0.33
N THR A 36 54.98 24.75 -0.85
CA THR A 36 56.22 24.90 -1.64
C THR A 36 55.95 24.71 -3.13
N PRO A 37 56.90 25.18 -4.02
CA PRO A 37 56.54 26.17 -5.00
C PRO A 37 56.67 25.69 -6.46
N ASP A 38 56.25 26.60 -7.35
CA ASP A 38 56.22 26.59 -8.81
C ASP A 38 57.47 26.03 -9.56
N THR A 39 57.19 25.51 -10.75
CA THR A 39 57.74 25.84 -12.08
C THR A 39 58.07 24.60 -12.93
N PRO A 40 58.09 24.59 -14.27
CA PRO A 40 57.47 25.45 -15.30
C PRO A 40 56.72 24.71 -16.43
N GLN A 41 56.02 25.50 -17.22
CA GLN A 41 55.36 25.13 -18.47
C GLN A 41 56.34 24.71 -19.58
N ASN A 42 55.89 23.81 -20.49
CA ASN A 42 55.95 23.96 -21.94
C ASN A 42 55.25 22.78 -22.68
N PRO A 43 55.07 22.80 -24.02
CA PRO A 43 53.81 23.23 -24.64
C PRO A 43 53.13 22.12 -25.52
N VAL A 44 51.83 22.35 -25.75
CA VAL A 44 51.04 22.02 -26.96
C VAL A 44 51.46 20.81 -27.80
N ASP A 45 50.57 19.80 -27.83
CA ASP A 45 50.21 19.14 -29.07
C ASP A 45 48.71 18.88 -29.10
N SER A 46 48.09 19.40 -30.16
CA SER A 46 46.68 19.20 -30.52
C SER A 46 46.53 17.82 -31.11
N ASP A 47 45.75 16.97 -30.45
CA ASP A 47 45.18 15.79 -31.09
C ASP A 47 43.65 15.81 -30.91
N ASP A 48 42.96 15.83 -32.04
CA ASP A 48 41.50 15.74 -32.14
C ASP A 48 41.02 14.37 -31.68
N GLY A 49 40.78 14.26 -30.35
CA GLY A 49 40.09 13.11 -29.75
C GLY A 49 38.60 13.30 -29.89
N VAL A 50 38.00 12.54 -30.80
CA VAL A 50 36.57 12.29 -30.88
C VAL A 50 36.05 11.95 -29.48
N ASP A 51 35.24 12.85 -28.93
CA ASP A 51 34.42 12.61 -27.75
C ASP A 51 33.41 11.49 -28.08
N THR A 52 33.82 10.25 -27.90
CA THR A 52 32.89 9.14 -27.79
C THR A 52 32.25 9.26 -26.42
N GLY A 53 31.08 9.92 -26.40
CA GLY A 53 30.24 9.96 -25.20
C GLY A 53 30.18 8.59 -24.56
N ASP A 54 30.83 8.49 -23.41
CA ASP A 54 30.71 7.37 -22.51
C ASP A 54 29.26 7.30 -22.01
N GLY A 55 28.44 6.63 -22.78
CA GLY A 55 27.11 6.19 -22.35
C GLY A 55 27.34 5.14 -21.28
N THR A 56 27.54 5.56 -20.06
CA THR A 56 27.44 4.66 -18.91
C THR A 56 26.05 4.06 -18.93
N VAL A 57 25.95 2.83 -19.46
CA VAL A 57 24.76 1.99 -19.29
C VAL A 57 24.60 1.87 -17.80
N ALA A 58 23.52 2.45 -17.24
CA ALA A 58 23.24 2.33 -15.83
C ALA A 58 23.21 0.83 -15.50
N GLU A 59 24.04 0.41 -14.54
CA GLU A 59 24.09 -0.99 -14.11
C GLU A 59 22.68 -1.41 -13.69
N ASP A 60 22.24 -2.63 -14.10
CA ASP A 60 20.95 -3.18 -13.69
C ASP A 60 20.87 -3.25 -12.16
N LYS A 61 19.86 -2.59 -11.59
CA LYS A 61 19.65 -2.60 -10.14
C LYS A 61 18.77 -3.78 -9.73
N ASN A 62 19.23 -4.54 -8.74
CA ASN A 62 18.39 -5.52 -8.07
C ASN A 62 17.35 -4.81 -7.18
N LEU A 63 16.05 -4.96 -7.47
CA LEU A 63 14.99 -4.30 -6.72
C LEU A 63 14.58 -5.11 -5.49
N LYS A 64 14.42 -4.43 -4.37
CA LYS A 64 13.82 -4.94 -3.15
C LYS A 64 12.36 -4.55 -3.11
N ILE A 65 11.47 -5.54 -3.03
CA ILE A 65 10.03 -5.35 -3.13
C ILE A 65 9.35 -5.84 -1.86
N MET A 66 8.45 -5.04 -1.31
CA MET A 66 7.62 -5.42 -0.17
C MET A 66 6.14 -5.41 -0.55
N VAL A 67 5.44 -6.49 -0.22
CA VAL A 67 4.01 -6.64 -0.52
C VAL A 67 3.21 -6.99 0.74
N LEU A 68 1.97 -6.53 0.80
CA LEU A 68 1.07 -6.88 1.88
C LEU A 68 0.38 -8.24 1.64
N ASN A 69 0.10 -8.95 2.72
CA ASN A 69 -0.82 -10.08 2.68
C ASN A 69 -2.20 -9.68 2.13
N GLY A 70 -2.91 -10.62 1.52
CA GLY A 70 -4.21 -10.40 0.94
C GLY A 70 -4.16 -9.92 -0.50
N THR A 71 -5.21 -9.23 -0.96
CA THR A 71 -5.42 -8.87 -2.37
C THR A 71 -4.28 -8.07 -2.98
N THR A 72 -3.73 -7.13 -2.23
CA THR A 72 -2.64 -6.25 -2.69
C THR A 72 -1.36 -7.02 -3.06
N GLY A 73 -1.09 -8.17 -2.40
CA GLY A 73 0.07 -9.01 -2.68
C GLY A 73 -0.16 -10.07 -3.76
N MET A 74 -1.42 -10.43 -4.06
CA MET A 74 -1.73 -11.55 -4.96
C MET A 74 -1.14 -11.38 -6.36
N GLY A 75 -1.13 -10.15 -6.89
CA GLY A 75 -0.58 -9.86 -8.21
C GLY A 75 0.91 -10.18 -8.37
N ALA A 76 1.67 -10.27 -7.27
CA ALA A 76 3.09 -10.59 -7.27
C ALA A 76 3.41 -12.09 -7.19
N ALA A 77 2.40 -12.97 -7.03
CA ALA A 77 2.61 -14.36 -6.63
C ALA A 77 3.51 -15.17 -7.58
N SER A 78 3.38 -14.96 -8.89
CA SER A 78 4.22 -15.63 -9.89
C SER A 78 5.68 -15.15 -9.81
N MET A 79 5.91 -13.86 -9.68
CA MET A 79 7.25 -13.30 -9.52
C MET A 79 7.90 -13.77 -8.22
N ILE A 80 7.16 -13.77 -7.11
CA ILE A 80 7.65 -14.29 -5.83
C ILE A 80 8.15 -15.73 -5.99
N SER A 81 7.33 -16.59 -6.61
CA SER A 81 7.71 -17.97 -6.88
C SER A 81 8.94 -18.09 -7.77
N LYS A 82 9.03 -17.26 -8.82
CA LYS A 82 10.12 -17.26 -9.79
C LYS A 82 11.47 -16.88 -9.18
N TYR A 83 11.47 -15.96 -8.22
CA TYR A 83 12.71 -15.36 -7.68
C TYR A 83 13.06 -15.79 -6.26
N LYS A 84 12.21 -16.60 -5.59
CA LYS A 84 12.31 -16.94 -4.17
C LYS A 84 13.67 -17.50 -3.74
N ASP A 85 14.24 -18.43 -4.52
CA ASP A 85 15.46 -19.16 -4.16
C ASP A 85 16.60 -18.89 -5.17
N VAL A 86 16.55 -17.75 -5.87
CA VAL A 86 17.54 -17.35 -6.86
C VAL A 86 18.61 -16.49 -6.20
N GLU A 87 19.84 -16.95 -6.22
CA GLU A 87 20.99 -16.17 -5.73
C GLU A 87 21.19 -14.93 -6.61
N ASN A 88 21.39 -13.76 -5.99
CA ASN A 88 21.53 -12.48 -6.69
C ASN A 88 20.37 -12.16 -7.64
N ALA A 89 19.16 -12.59 -7.29
CA ALA A 89 17.96 -12.33 -8.09
C ALA A 89 17.80 -10.84 -8.38
N LYS A 90 17.36 -10.50 -9.60
CA LYS A 90 17.03 -9.11 -9.95
C LYS A 90 15.86 -8.54 -9.14
N TYR A 91 15.03 -9.40 -8.54
CA TYR A 91 13.94 -9.03 -7.63
C TYR A 91 13.98 -9.88 -6.36
N SER A 92 13.91 -9.23 -5.21
CA SER A 92 13.73 -9.89 -3.92
C SER A 92 12.42 -9.43 -3.29
N PHE A 93 11.65 -10.36 -2.72
CA PHE A 93 10.33 -10.08 -2.17
C PHE A 93 10.27 -10.35 -0.68
N GLU A 94 9.64 -9.42 0.04
CA GLU A 94 9.24 -9.60 1.43
C GLU A 94 7.71 -9.43 1.54
N ILE A 95 7.06 -10.34 2.26
CA ILE A 95 5.61 -10.35 2.47
C ILE A 95 5.34 -10.00 3.92
N VAL A 96 4.57 -8.95 4.16
CA VAL A 96 4.27 -8.45 5.50
C VAL A 96 2.76 -8.33 5.73
N ALA A 97 2.35 -8.36 7.00
CA ALA A 97 0.94 -8.28 7.35
C ALA A 97 0.45 -6.84 7.60
N ALA A 98 1.36 -5.91 7.90
CA ALA A 98 1.01 -4.58 8.39
C ALA A 98 1.56 -3.46 7.49
N ALA A 99 0.72 -2.49 7.18
CA ALA A 99 1.04 -1.39 6.27
C ALA A 99 2.03 -0.37 6.87
N ASP A 100 2.15 -0.30 8.18
CA ASP A 100 3.15 0.54 8.87
C ASP A 100 4.57 0.01 8.68
N VAL A 101 4.76 -1.31 8.61
CA VAL A 101 6.05 -1.94 8.27
C VAL A 101 6.49 -1.52 6.87
N VAL A 102 5.58 -1.60 5.88
CA VAL A 102 5.85 -1.13 4.51
C VAL A 102 6.19 0.36 4.50
N SER A 103 5.43 1.16 5.26
CA SER A 103 5.64 2.61 5.35
C SER A 103 7.02 2.95 5.88
N ALA A 104 7.46 2.27 6.95
CA ALA A 104 8.78 2.47 7.53
C ALA A 104 9.90 2.09 6.55
N ALA A 105 9.78 0.92 5.90
CA ALA A 105 10.77 0.41 4.97
C ALA A 105 10.93 1.30 3.72
N ILE A 106 9.83 1.78 3.12
CA ILE A 106 9.89 2.65 1.94
C ILE A 106 10.46 4.05 2.28
N ILE A 107 10.07 4.61 3.43
CA ILE A 107 10.58 5.91 3.90
C ILE A 107 12.07 5.81 4.28
N GLY A 108 12.47 4.71 4.91
CA GLY A 108 13.84 4.42 5.32
C GLY A 108 14.77 4.06 4.15
N GLY A 109 14.24 3.81 2.96
CA GLY A 109 15.03 3.38 1.80
C GLY A 109 15.47 1.92 1.86
N GLU A 110 14.86 1.10 2.70
CA GLU A 110 15.16 -0.32 2.85
C GLU A 110 14.60 -1.15 1.69
N VAL A 111 13.49 -0.69 1.08
CA VAL A 111 12.87 -1.26 -0.11
C VAL A 111 12.72 -0.22 -1.21
N ASP A 112 12.74 -0.68 -2.45
CA ASP A 112 12.68 0.16 -3.66
C ASP A 112 11.25 0.28 -4.19
N VAL A 113 10.47 -0.79 -4.06
CA VAL A 113 9.10 -0.95 -4.57
C VAL A 113 8.20 -1.51 -3.49
N ALA A 114 6.95 -1.06 -3.44
CA ALA A 114 5.98 -1.68 -2.55
C ALA A 114 4.58 -1.75 -3.17
N ALA A 115 3.83 -2.81 -2.78
CA ALA A 115 2.41 -2.93 -3.05
C ALA A 115 1.63 -2.49 -1.80
N VAL A 116 0.84 -1.41 -1.91
CA VAL A 116 0.19 -0.75 -0.78
C VAL A 116 -1.27 -0.39 -1.05
N PRO A 117 -2.08 -0.16 0.00
CA PRO A 117 -3.38 0.50 -0.18
C PRO A 117 -3.23 1.86 -0.86
N THR A 118 -4.12 2.16 -1.78
CA THR A 118 -4.02 3.36 -2.64
C THR A 118 -3.99 4.67 -1.84
N ASN A 119 -4.83 4.79 -0.79
CA ASN A 119 -4.81 5.98 0.08
C ASN A 119 -3.46 6.16 0.79
N LEU A 120 -2.81 5.06 1.18
CA LEU A 120 -1.49 5.10 1.80
C LEU A 120 -0.41 5.65 0.86
N ALA A 121 -0.51 5.38 -0.44
CA ALA A 121 0.42 5.96 -1.42
C ALA A 121 0.39 7.51 -1.38
N SER A 122 -0.81 8.12 -1.33
CA SER A 122 -0.93 9.57 -1.17
C SER A 122 -0.37 10.07 0.18
N VAL A 123 -0.66 9.35 1.28
CA VAL A 123 -0.10 9.68 2.60
C VAL A 123 1.42 9.65 2.57
N LEU A 124 2.03 8.62 2.00
CA LEU A 124 3.48 8.48 1.88
C LEU A 124 4.09 9.55 0.98
N TYR A 125 3.46 9.85 -0.16
CA TYR A 125 3.88 10.93 -1.04
C TYR A 125 3.95 12.27 -0.29
N ASN A 126 2.88 12.61 0.42
CA ASN A 126 2.80 13.85 1.18
C ASN A 126 3.82 13.90 2.32
N LYS A 127 4.00 12.80 3.07
CA LYS A 127 4.96 12.70 4.17
C LYS A 127 6.42 12.74 3.73
N THR A 128 6.73 12.16 2.58
CA THR A 128 8.10 12.11 2.05
C THR A 128 8.49 13.34 1.24
N GLY A 129 7.54 14.26 1.00
CA GLY A 129 7.79 15.43 0.15
C GLY A 129 8.00 15.04 -1.31
N GLY A 130 7.25 14.05 -1.81
CA GLY A 130 7.28 13.65 -3.21
C GLY A 130 8.33 12.61 -3.58
N LYS A 131 8.86 11.84 -2.62
CA LYS A 131 9.92 10.84 -2.87
C LYS A 131 9.43 9.48 -3.32
N ILE A 132 8.16 9.33 -3.67
CA ILE A 132 7.60 8.12 -4.27
C ILE A 132 6.79 8.43 -5.51
N ARG A 133 6.58 7.43 -6.35
CA ARG A 133 5.69 7.46 -7.52
C ARG A 133 4.73 6.28 -7.46
N VAL A 134 3.49 6.46 -7.91
CA VAL A 134 2.58 5.36 -8.20
C VAL A 134 2.78 4.95 -9.65
N ALA A 135 3.10 3.67 -9.88
CA ALA A 135 3.42 3.16 -11.20
C ALA A 135 2.31 2.31 -11.82
N ALA A 136 1.49 1.66 -11.00
CA ALA A 136 0.32 0.90 -11.46
C ALA A 136 -0.72 0.75 -10.35
N ILE A 137 -2.00 0.68 -10.71
CA ILE A 137 -3.05 0.13 -9.86
C ILE A 137 -2.97 -1.39 -9.98
N ASN A 138 -2.92 -2.09 -8.85
CA ASN A 138 -2.84 -3.55 -8.82
C ASN A 138 -4.09 -4.24 -8.27
N THR A 139 -5.01 -3.48 -7.68
CA THR A 139 -6.24 -4.00 -7.10
C THR A 139 -7.34 -2.95 -7.21
N LYS A 140 -8.46 -3.30 -7.83
CA LYS A 140 -9.68 -2.48 -7.84
C LYS A 140 -10.47 -2.68 -6.54
N GLY A 141 -11.77 -2.39 -6.54
CA GLY A 141 -12.62 -2.55 -5.37
C GLY A 141 -12.74 -4.01 -4.94
N VAL A 142 -12.51 -4.28 -3.66
CA VAL A 142 -12.54 -5.62 -3.04
C VAL A 142 -13.45 -5.70 -1.83
N LEU A 143 -14.28 -4.67 -1.62
CA LEU A 143 -15.17 -4.55 -0.48
C LEU A 143 -16.58 -5.04 -0.81
N TYR A 144 -17.15 -5.73 0.15
CA TYR A 144 -18.49 -6.29 0.06
C TYR A 144 -19.21 -6.12 1.39
N VAL A 145 -20.49 -5.77 1.35
CA VAL A 145 -21.35 -5.84 2.53
C VAL A 145 -21.94 -7.24 2.61
N LEU A 146 -21.71 -7.91 3.73
CA LEU A 146 -22.26 -9.23 4.06
C LEU A 146 -23.48 -9.11 4.93
N SER A 147 -24.50 -9.95 4.69
CA SER A 147 -25.68 -10.05 5.54
C SER A 147 -26.29 -11.45 5.50
N THR A 148 -27.05 -11.78 6.55
CA THR A 148 -27.99 -12.90 6.57
C THR A 148 -29.40 -12.47 6.14
N ASN A 149 -29.64 -11.18 5.97
CA ASN A 149 -30.92 -10.60 5.58
C ASN A 149 -30.99 -10.41 4.06
N ASP A 150 -31.83 -11.19 3.38
CA ASP A 150 -32.02 -11.16 1.93
C ASP A 150 -32.70 -9.86 1.41
N GLN A 151 -33.18 -8.97 2.29
CA GLN A 151 -33.77 -7.69 1.91
C GLN A 151 -32.73 -6.60 1.63
N ILE A 152 -31.50 -6.77 2.13
CA ILE A 152 -30.41 -5.84 1.88
C ILE A 152 -29.78 -6.14 0.51
N LYS A 153 -29.87 -5.18 -0.43
CA LYS A 153 -29.39 -5.34 -1.82
C LYS A 153 -28.69 -4.10 -2.37
N THR A 154 -29.01 -2.92 -1.82
CA THR A 154 -28.47 -1.62 -2.27
C THR A 154 -28.02 -0.80 -1.07
N VAL A 155 -27.30 0.27 -1.34
CA VAL A 155 -26.89 1.23 -0.28
C VAL A 155 -28.11 1.85 0.40
N ALA A 156 -29.21 2.10 -0.31
CA ALA A 156 -30.43 2.64 0.27
C ALA A 156 -31.06 1.72 1.34
N ASP A 157 -30.88 0.39 1.23
CA ASP A 157 -31.39 -0.57 2.22
C ASP A 157 -30.63 -0.54 3.55
N LEU A 158 -29.55 0.26 3.64
CA LEU A 158 -28.78 0.48 4.87
C LEU A 158 -29.44 1.52 5.80
N GLU A 159 -30.52 2.20 5.36
CA GLU A 159 -31.25 3.16 6.19
C GLU A 159 -31.76 2.48 7.49
N GLY A 160 -31.50 3.12 8.62
CA GLY A 160 -31.85 2.64 9.96
C GLY A 160 -31.00 1.45 10.44
N LYS A 161 -29.92 1.12 9.77
CA LYS A 161 -29.04 -0.03 10.11
C LYS A 161 -27.72 0.38 10.73
N THR A 162 -27.14 -0.57 11.45
CA THR A 162 -25.72 -0.52 11.83
C THR A 162 -24.92 -1.46 10.94
N VAL A 163 -23.93 -0.94 10.23
CA VAL A 163 -22.97 -1.70 9.43
C VAL A 163 -21.64 -1.75 10.19
N TYR A 164 -21.22 -2.93 10.57
CA TYR A 164 -19.88 -3.12 11.16
C TYR A 164 -18.82 -3.02 10.06
N ALA A 165 -17.79 -2.21 10.30
CA ALA A 165 -16.67 -2.03 9.37
C ALA A 165 -15.33 -2.22 10.11
N PRO A 166 -14.26 -2.72 9.48
CA PRO A 166 -12.99 -2.94 10.18
C PRO A 166 -12.28 -1.60 10.43
N GLY A 167 -12.18 -1.22 11.71
CA GLY A 167 -11.40 -0.07 12.18
C GLY A 167 -11.96 1.31 11.84
N LEU A 168 -12.05 2.16 12.84
CA LEU A 168 -12.35 3.58 12.65
C LEU A 168 -11.19 4.28 11.95
N GLY A 169 -11.50 5.18 11.01
CA GLY A 169 -10.48 5.91 10.24
C GLY A 169 -9.77 5.04 9.21
N SER A 170 -10.37 3.91 8.83
CA SER A 170 -9.83 3.01 7.80
C SER A 170 -10.36 3.34 6.41
N ASN A 171 -9.60 2.93 5.38
CA ASN A 171 -10.03 3.10 3.99
C ASN A 171 -11.41 2.47 3.69
N PRO A 172 -11.75 1.24 4.18
CA PRO A 172 -13.08 0.69 4.05
C PRO A 172 -14.19 1.57 4.64
N GLU A 173 -13.98 2.15 5.81
CA GLU A 173 -14.96 3.05 6.44
C GLU A 173 -15.19 4.30 5.60
N TYR A 174 -14.13 4.94 5.12
CA TYR A 174 -14.26 6.15 4.29
C TYR A 174 -14.99 5.87 2.97
N ILE A 175 -14.71 4.74 2.31
CA ILE A 175 -15.40 4.33 1.09
C ILE A 175 -16.90 4.14 1.34
N LEU A 176 -17.27 3.41 2.40
CA LEU A 176 -18.67 3.18 2.74
C LEU A 176 -19.38 4.49 3.12
N ARG A 177 -18.72 5.36 3.89
CA ARG A 177 -19.23 6.68 4.26
C ARG A 177 -19.52 7.51 3.02
N HIS A 178 -18.53 7.67 2.13
CA HIS A 178 -18.72 8.43 0.89
C HIS A 178 -19.87 7.89 0.05
N LEU A 179 -19.98 6.56 -0.06
CA LEU A 179 -21.04 5.91 -0.80
C LEU A 179 -22.42 6.13 -0.17
N CYS A 180 -22.55 6.04 1.16
CA CYS A 180 -23.79 6.32 1.88
C CYS A 180 -24.22 7.78 1.71
N GLU A 181 -23.32 8.73 1.96
CA GLU A 181 -23.59 10.16 1.86
C GLU A 181 -23.95 10.58 0.43
N SER A 182 -23.30 10.01 -0.58
CA SER A 182 -23.62 10.24 -2.01
C SER A 182 -24.96 9.64 -2.43
N ASN A 183 -25.49 8.68 -1.67
CA ASN A 183 -26.84 8.13 -1.86
C ASN A 183 -27.89 8.77 -0.92
N GLY A 184 -27.55 9.87 -0.24
CA GLY A 184 -28.49 10.64 0.59
C GLY A 184 -28.67 10.10 2.01
N LEU A 185 -27.83 9.18 2.48
CA LEU A 185 -27.85 8.65 3.85
C LEU A 185 -26.81 9.39 4.72
N GLU A 186 -27.28 10.13 5.72
CA GLU A 186 -26.39 10.81 6.69
C GLU A 186 -25.80 9.78 7.66
N VAL A 187 -24.46 9.60 7.60
CA VAL A 187 -23.75 8.67 8.50
C VAL A 187 -23.75 9.21 9.92
N GLY A 188 -24.13 8.37 10.86
CA GLY A 188 -24.31 8.73 12.27
C GLY A 188 -25.77 9.07 12.64
N LYS A 189 -26.67 9.16 11.63
CA LYS A 189 -28.09 9.42 11.83
C LYS A 189 -28.96 8.40 11.08
N ASP A 190 -28.86 8.37 9.75
CA ASP A 190 -29.66 7.47 8.92
C ASP A 190 -29.02 6.08 8.83
N VAL A 191 -27.70 5.99 8.91
CA VAL A 191 -26.93 4.75 8.96
C VAL A 191 -25.79 4.89 9.96
N ILE A 192 -25.54 3.86 10.76
CA ILE A 192 -24.40 3.81 11.69
C ILE A 192 -23.31 2.94 11.07
N ILE A 193 -22.10 3.45 10.95
CA ILE A 193 -20.90 2.67 10.61
C ILE A 193 -20.12 2.45 11.91
N ASP A 194 -20.13 1.21 12.41
CA ASP A 194 -19.44 0.84 13.65
C ASP A 194 -18.08 0.19 13.33
N GLY A 195 -17.01 0.96 13.49
CA GLY A 195 -15.63 0.49 13.34
C GLY A 195 -14.93 0.23 14.69
N ALA A 196 -15.62 0.40 15.82
CA ALA A 196 -15.04 0.26 17.15
C ALA A 196 -15.24 -1.13 17.74
N THR A 197 -16.40 -1.75 17.51
CA THR A 197 -16.77 -3.04 18.11
C THR A 197 -15.88 -4.17 17.59
N TYR A 198 -15.53 -4.18 16.32
CA TYR A 198 -14.64 -5.17 15.68
C TYR A 198 -13.54 -4.44 14.89
N PRO A 199 -12.45 -4.03 15.57
CA PRO A 199 -11.46 -3.11 14.98
C PRO A 199 -10.58 -3.74 13.87
N SER A 200 -10.51 -5.06 13.78
CA SER A 200 -9.76 -5.74 12.73
C SER A 200 -10.65 -6.54 11.78
N PRO A 201 -10.23 -6.71 10.50
CA PRO A 201 -10.97 -7.57 9.56
C PRO A 201 -11.13 -9.01 10.03
N ASP A 202 -10.17 -9.54 10.81
CA ASP A 202 -10.22 -10.91 11.33
C ASP A 202 -11.25 -11.06 12.45
N GLU A 203 -11.32 -10.10 13.38
CA GLU A 203 -12.33 -10.08 14.43
C GLU A 203 -13.74 -9.94 13.85
N LEU A 204 -13.92 -9.01 12.91
CA LEU A 204 -15.20 -8.82 12.24
C LEU A 204 -15.61 -10.08 11.44
N ALA A 205 -14.70 -10.69 10.67
CA ALA A 205 -14.98 -11.91 9.94
C ALA A 205 -15.40 -13.06 10.87
N THR A 206 -14.75 -13.17 12.03
CA THR A 206 -15.12 -14.18 13.07
C THR A 206 -16.51 -13.90 13.64
N ALA A 207 -16.83 -12.64 13.93
CA ALA A 207 -18.13 -12.25 14.45
C ALA A 207 -19.27 -12.53 13.45
N VAL A 208 -19.05 -12.19 12.16
CA VAL A 208 -20.03 -12.48 11.11
C VAL A 208 -20.22 -13.98 10.91
N ALA A 209 -19.14 -14.75 10.84
CA ALA A 209 -19.22 -16.20 10.68
C ALA A 209 -19.95 -16.87 11.84
N SER A 210 -19.84 -16.33 13.06
CA SER A 210 -20.50 -16.83 14.28
C SER A 210 -21.93 -16.29 14.47
N GLY A 211 -22.41 -15.38 13.61
CA GLY A 211 -23.72 -14.75 13.71
C GLY A 211 -23.83 -13.63 14.75
N ASN A 212 -22.69 -13.12 15.27
CA ASN A 212 -22.63 -12.02 16.23
C ASN A 212 -22.65 -10.63 15.57
N ALA A 213 -22.43 -10.56 14.26
CA ALA A 213 -22.58 -9.35 13.45
C ALA A 213 -23.41 -9.69 12.20
N GLU A 214 -24.58 -9.08 12.08
CA GLU A 214 -25.56 -9.39 11.03
C GLU A 214 -25.24 -8.71 9.71
N LEU A 215 -24.70 -7.47 9.76
CA LEU A 215 -24.43 -6.63 8.61
C LEU A 215 -23.02 -6.08 8.72
N ALA A 216 -22.14 -6.45 7.79
CA ALA A 216 -20.72 -6.15 7.91
C ALA A 216 -20.06 -5.86 6.57
N LEU A 217 -19.20 -4.83 6.53
CA LEU A 217 -18.31 -4.52 5.42
C LEU A 217 -16.99 -5.27 5.60
N LEU A 218 -16.65 -6.13 4.65
CA LEU A 218 -15.40 -6.87 4.67
C LEU A 218 -14.69 -6.86 3.30
N PRO A 219 -13.37 -6.92 3.29
CA PRO A 219 -12.61 -7.13 2.05
C PRO A 219 -12.49 -8.62 1.72
N GLU A 220 -12.26 -8.97 0.44
CA GLU A 220 -11.69 -10.27 0.10
C GLU A 220 -10.24 -10.37 0.64
N PRO A 221 -9.77 -11.57 0.98
CA PRO A 221 -10.42 -12.88 0.96
C PRO A 221 -11.28 -13.21 2.20
N LYS A 222 -11.53 -12.24 3.10
CA LYS A 222 -12.35 -12.47 4.33
C LYS A 222 -13.80 -12.79 3.99
N VAL A 223 -14.35 -12.16 2.96
CA VAL A 223 -15.70 -12.45 2.43
C VAL A 223 -15.82 -13.93 2.07
N THR A 224 -14.88 -14.44 1.28
CA THR A 224 -14.84 -15.87 0.90
C THR A 224 -14.68 -16.79 2.10
N ALA A 225 -13.86 -16.42 3.08
CA ALA A 225 -13.68 -17.20 4.31
C ALA A 225 -15.00 -17.31 5.10
N VAL A 226 -15.67 -16.18 5.33
CA VAL A 226 -16.96 -16.12 6.06
C VAL A 226 -18.05 -16.88 5.34
N THR A 227 -18.27 -16.64 4.05
CA THR A 227 -19.34 -17.29 3.29
C THR A 227 -19.11 -18.77 3.06
N THR A 228 -17.85 -19.24 3.14
CA THR A 228 -17.52 -20.67 3.15
C THR A 228 -17.79 -21.31 4.51
N GLN A 229 -17.56 -20.58 5.61
CA GLN A 229 -17.76 -21.08 6.98
C GLN A 229 -19.25 -21.06 7.38
N ASN A 230 -20.00 -20.04 6.97
CA ASN A 230 -21.41 -19.88 7.28
C ASN A 230 -22.21 -19.60 5.99
N ALA A 231 -22.89 -20.62 5.48
CA ALA A 231 -23.67 -20.56 4.23
C ALA A 231 -24.93 -19.66 4.31
N ASN A 232 -25.36 -19.28 5.52
CA ASN A 232 -26.46 -18.32 5.68
C ASN A 232 -26.01 -16.87 5.42
N VAL A 233 -24.72 -16.58 5.55
CA VAL A 233 -24.15 -15.27 5.25
C VAL A 233 -23.89 -15.18 3.74
N LYS A 234 -24.39 -14.11 3.13
CA LYS A 234 -24.27 -13.86 1.69
C LYS A 234 -23.64 -12.49 1.45
N VAL A 235 -23.10 -12.30 0.26
CA VAL A 235 -22.79 -10.98 -0.25
C VAL A 235 -24.12 -10.29 -0.56
N ALA A 236 -24.43 -9.26 0.20
CA ALA A 236 -25.64 -8.45 0.05
C ALA A 236 -25.40 -7.28 -0.91
N ILE A 237 -24.26 -6.60 -0.78
CA ILE A 237 -23.89 -5.46 -1.64
C ILE A 237 -22.46 -5.64 -2.15
N ASN A 238 -22.27 -5.53 -3.47
CA ASN A 238 -20.97 -5.33 -4.08
C ASN A 238 -20.68 -3.82 -4.09
N VAL A 239 -19.74 -3.39 -3.27
CA VAL A 239 -19.41 -1.97 -3.11
C VAL A 239 -18.88 -1.36 -4.41
N THR A 240 -18.18 -2.13 -5.25
CA THR A 240 -17.69 -1.66 -6.54
C THR A 240 -18.86 -1.36 -7.49
N GLU A 241 -19.84 -2.25 -7.59
CA GLU A 241 -21.01 -2.06 -8.46
C GLU A 241 -21.84 -0.86 -8.00
N GLU A 242 -22.08 -0.72 -6.70
CA GLU A 242 -22.80 0.44 -6.16
C GLU A 242 -22.03 1.75 -6.33
N TRP A 243 -20.69 1.71 -6.23
CA TRP A 243 -19.82 2.87 -6.51
C TRP A 243 -19.94 3.30 -7.97
N GLU A 244 -19.79 2.39 -8.91
CA GLU A 244 -19.89 2.67 -10.34
C GLU A 244 -21.28 3.19 -10.73
N LYS A 245 -22.34 2.63 -10.14
CA LYS A 245 -23.72 3.08 -10.32
C LYS A 245 -23.94 4.48 -9.74
N THR A 246 -23.42 4.77 -8.55
CA THR A 246 -23.59 6.07 -7.87
C THR A 246 -22.90 7.20 -8.61
N PHE A 247 -21.66 6.97 -9.06
CA PHE A 247 -20.84 8.01 -9.66
C PHE A 247 -20.85 8.02 -11.19
N GLY A 248 -21.41 7.01 -11.84
CA GLY A 248 -21.46 6.91 -13.29
C GLY A 248 -20.09 6.75 -13.97
N VAL A 249 -19.07 6.29 -13.23
CA VAL A 249 -17.69 6.10 -13.72
C VAL A 249 -17.15 4.76 -13.29
N GLU A 250 -16.69 3.99 -14.27
CA GLU A 250 -16.11 2.66 -14.04
C GLU A 250 -14.65 2.73 -13.64
N ASN A 251 -14.17 1.68 -12.97
CA ASN A 251 -12.76 1.47 -12.61
C ASN A 251 -12.13 2.59 -11.76
N THR A 252 -12.93 3.32 -10.99
CA THR A 252 -12.45 4.41 -10.14
C THR A 252 -12.41 4.05 -8.65
N LEU A 253 -13.04 2.95 -8.22
CA LEU A 253 -12.81 2.37 -6.90
C LEU A 253 -11.53 1.52 -6.95
N VAL A 254 -10.41 2.12 -6.58
CA VAL A 254 -9.08 1.52 -6.67
C VAL A 254 -8.45 1.41 -5.29
N GLN A 255 -8.18 0.18 -4.83
CA GLN A 255 -7.85 -0.07 -3.44
C GLN A 255 -6.40 -0.52 -3.20
N GLY A 256 -5.66 -0.85 -4.26
CA GLY A 256 -4.24 -1.20 -4.18
C GLY A 256 -3.46 -0.64 -5.35
N CYS A 257 -2.19 -0.31 -5.09
CA CYS A 257 -1.27 0.19 -6.10
C CYS A 257 0.18 -0.22 -5.83
N ILE A 258 0.99 -0.14 -6.87
CA ILE A 258 2.44 -0.29 -6.81
C ILE A 258 3.04 1.10 -6.68
N ILE A 259 3.84 1.30 -5.63
CA ILE A 259 4.65 2.50 -5.43
C ILE A 259 6.12 2.17 -5.60
N ILE A 260 6.87 3.12 -6.15
CA ILE A 260 8.31 3.03 -6.40
C ILE A 260 8.96 4.29 -5.85
N ARG A 261 10.13 4.20 -5.23
CA ARG A 261 10.88 5.38 -4.80
C ARG A 261 11.28 6.21 -6.03
N SER A 262 11.13 7.54 -5.93
CA SER A 262 11.38 8.46 -7.06
C SER A 262 12.79 8.31 -7.61
N GLU A 263 13.79 8.17 -6.74
CA GLU A 263 15.18 7.99 -7.16
C GLU A 263 15.41 6.71 -7.99
N ILE A 264 14.63 5.64 -7.72
CA ILE A 264 14.72 4.40 -8.51
C ILE A 264 14.15 4.60 -9.91
N VAL A 265 13.02 5.31 -10.00
CA VAL A 265 12.42 5.68 -11.28
C VAL A 265 13.37 6.54 -12.12
N GLU A 266 14.07 7.49 -11.48
CA GLU A 266 14.94 8.46 -12.14
C GLU A 266 16.29 7.83 -12.55
N GLN A 267 16.87 6.97 -11.69
CA GLN A 267 18.21 6.41 -11.94
C GLN A 267 18.19 5.10 -12.72
N TYR A 268 17.10 4.32 -12.63
CA TYR A 268 17.00 2.97 -13.21
C TYR A 268 15.69 2.77 -14.01
N PRO A 269 15.34 3.66 -14.96
CA PRO A 269 14.06 3.61 -15.66
C PRO A 269 13.83 2.31 -16.42
N GLU A 270 14.86 1.72 -17.02
CA GLU A 270 14.72 0.46 -17.75
C GLU A 270 14.50 -0.74 -16.80
N THR A 271 15.12 -0.74 -15.61
CA THR A 271 14.84 -1.74 -14.57
C THR A 271 13.40 -1.64 -14.08
N VAL A 272 12.88 -0.42 -13.92
CA VAL A 272 11.47 -0.17 -13.55
C VAL A 272 10.53 -0.66 -14.64
N LYS A 273 10.78 -0.34 -15.91
CA LYS A 273 9.97 -0.82 -17.04
C LYS A 273 9.95 -2.36 -17.11
N ALA A 274 11.10 -2.99 -16.96
CA ALA A 274 11.21 -4.45 -16.93
C ALA A 274 10.44 -5.08 -15.77
N PHE A 275 10.53 -4.47 -14.57
CA PHE A 275 9.75 -4.91 -13.40
C PHE A 275 8.25 -4.81 -13.65
N LEU A 276 7.77 -3.69 -14.16
CA LEU A 276 6.35 -3.47 -14.42
C LEU A 276 5.81 -4.42 -15.49
N ALA A 277 6.60 -4.73 -16.52
CA ALA A 277 6.22 -5.71 -17.53
C ALA A 277 6.05 -7.12 -16.93
N GLU A 278 7.01 -7.60 -16.12
CA GLU A 278 6.89 -8.90 -15.44
C GLU A 278 5.77 -8.92 -14.39
N TYR A 279 5.54 -7.78 -13.71
CA TYR A 279 4.43 -7.67 -12.77
C TYR A 279 3.07 -7.77 -13.46
N LYS A 280 2.93 -7.17 -14.65
CA LYS A 280 1.75 -7.29 -15.50
C LYS A 280 1.49 -8.73 -15.90
N GLU A 281 2.51 -9.46 -16.38
CA GLU A 281 2.41 -10.88 -16.69
C GLU A 281 1.98 -11.72 -15.46
N SER A 282 2.50 -11.36 -14.27
CA SER A 282 2.13 -12.03 -13.02
C SER A 282 0.65 -11.78 -12.66
N VAL A 283 0.13 -10.59 -12.90
CA VAL A 283 -1.29 -10.26 -12.72
C VAL A 283 -2.17 -11.00 -13.74
N GLU A 284 -1.74 -11.06 -14.99
CA GLU A 284 -2.44 -11.81 -16.06
C GLU A 284 -2.56 -13.30 -15.69
N LEU A 285 -1.48 -13.90 -15.16
CA LEU A 285 -1.53 -15.30 -14.69
C LEU A 285 -2.58 -15.50 -13.60
N VAL A 286 -2.72 -14.56 -12.65
CA VAL A 286 -3.72 -14.66 -11.56
C VAL A 286 -5.13 -14.72 -12.14
N ASN A 287 -5.42 -13.95 -13.17
CA ASN A 287 -6.75 -13.85 -13.75
C ASN A 287 -7.05 -14.97 -14.76
N GLU A 288 -6.05 -15.39 -15.55
CA GLU A 288 -6.23 -16.37 -16.62
C GLU A 288 -6.07 -17.81 -16.15
N LYS A 289 -5.26 -18.03 -15.10
CA LYS A 289 -4.95 -19.37 -14.57
C LYS A 289 -5.15 -19.44 -13.05
N PRO A 290 -6.38 -19.23 -12.56
CA PRO A 290 -6.66 -19.10 -11.14
C PRO A 290 -6.26 -20.32 -10.30
N GLU A 291 -6.29 -21.54 -10.85
CA GLU A 291 -5.85 -22.75 -10.15
C GLU A 291 -4.33 -22.77 -9.93
N GLU A 292 -3.55 -22.32 -10.91
CA GLU A 292 -2.10 -22.19 -10.79
C GLU A 292 -1.76 -21.04 -9.84
N ALA A 293 -2.40 -19.90 -10.02
CA ALA A 293 -2.22 -18.74 -9.18
C ALA A 293 -2.54 -19.00 -7.70
N ALA A 294 -3.61 -19.73 -7.41
CA ALA A 294 -3.99 -20.07 -6.03
C ALA A 294 -2.92 -20.88 -5.29
N LYS A 295 -2.24 -21.80 -5.99
CA LYS A 295 -1.10 -22.56 -5.46
C LYS A 295 0.07 -21.65 -5.13
N LEU A 296 0.43 -20.72 -6.05
CA LEU A 296 1.51 -19.76 -5.87
C LEU A 296 1.22 -18.78 -4.74
N ILE A 297 0.00 -18.27 -4.66
CA ILE A 297 -0.48 -17.34 -3.62
C ILE A 297 -0.38 -18.01 -2.23
N ALA A 298 -0.80 -19.27 -2.12
CA ALA A 298 -0.73 -20.02 -0.88
C ALA A 298 0.72 -20.39 -0.51
N ALA A 299 1.52 -20.82 -1.48
CA ALA A 299 2.94 -21.14 -1.27
C ALA A 299 3.78 -19.92 -0.85
N ALA A 300 3.41 -18.72 -1.33
CA ALA A 300 3.99 -17.45 -0.91
C ALA A 300 3.52 -17.00 0.49
N GLY A 301 2.46 -17.59 1.04
CA GLY A 301 1.89 -17.18 2.33
C GLY A 301 1.01 -15.91 2.26
N ILE A 302 0.66 -15.44 1.07
CA ILE A 302 -0.22 -14.26 0.87
C ILE A 302 -1.64 -14.57 1.34
N VAL A 303 -2.11 -15.79 1.09
CA VAL A 303 -3.36 -16.34 1.61
C VAL A 303 -3.06 -17.71 2.22
N PRO A 304 -3.62 -18.05 3.39
CA PRO A 304 -3.16 -19.22 4.14
C PRO A 304 -3.49 -20.58 3.50
N LYS A 305 -4.44 -20.62 2.53
CA LYS A 305 -4.88 -21.89 1.91
C LYS A 305 -5.19 -21.69 0.42
N GLU A 306 -4.71 -22.64 -0.40
CA GLU A 306 -4.98 -22.67 -1.85
C GLU A 306 -6.49 -22.65 -2.17
N ALA A 307 -7.29 -23.49 -1.50
CA ALA A 307 -8.73 -23.54 -1.73
C ALA A 307 -9.45 -22.21 -1.39
N LEU A 308 -8.94 -21.46 -0.42
CA LEU A 308 -9.46 -20.11 -0.11
C LEU A 308 -9.05 -19.11 -1.20
N ALA A 309 -7.78 -19.13 -1.61
CA ALA A 309 -7.28 -18.27 -2.68
C ALA A 309 -8.06 -18.49 -3.98
N LEU A 310 -8.22 -19.75 -4.41
CA LEU A 310 -8.96 -20.11 -5.61
C LEU A 310 -10.40 -19.58 -5.62
N LYS A 311 -11.11 -19.70 -4.51
CA LYS A 311 -12.48 -19.19 -4.40
C LYS A 311 -12.56 -17.67 -4.33
N ALA A 312 -11.53 -17.01 -3.77
CA ALA A 312 -11.51 -15.57 -3.59
C ALA A 312 -11.08 -14.80 -4.85
N ILE A 313 -10.16 -15.34 -5.65
CA ILE A 313 -9.60 -14.69 -6.85
C ILE A 313 -10.65 -13.97 -7.71
N PRO A 314 -11.80 -14.58 -8.06
CA PRO A 314 -12.78 -13.91 -8.92
C PRO A 314 -13.36 -12.59 -8.37
N ARG A 315 -13.31 -12.41 -7.03
CA ARG A 315 -13.79 -11.21 -6.34
C ARG A 315 -12.67 -10.31 -5.81
N CYS A 316 -11.42 -10.73 -5.98
CA CYS A 316 -10.27 -9.93 -5.54
C CYS A 316 -9.93 -8.79 -6.51
N ASN A 317 -10.54 -8.75 -7.70
CA ASN A 317 -10.36 -7.69 -8.70
C ASN A 317 -8.89 -7.33 -8.94
N ILE A 318 -8.01 -8.35 -8.96
CA ILE A 318 -6.58 -8.18 -9.23
C ILE A 318 -6.43 -7.64 -10.64
N SER A 319 -5.71 -6.54 -10.79
CA SER A 319 -5.66 -5.77 -12.02
C SER A 319 -4.26 -5.21 -12.26
N TYR A 320 -3.98 -4.84 -13.50
CA TYR A 320 -2.84 -4.00 -13.84
C TYR A 320 -3.37 -2.84 -14.69
N ILE A 321 -3.34 -1.64 -14.14
CA ILE A 321 -3.76 -0.42 -14.81
C ILE A 321 -2.65 0.62 -14.61
N ASP A 322 -2.07 1.11 -15.70
CA ASP A 322 -1.02 2.11 -15.73
C ASP A 322 -1.40 3.31 -16.60
N GLY A 323 -0.45 4.20 -16.83
CA GLY A 323 -0.61 5.33 -17.73
C GLY A 323 -1.74 6.28 -17.34
N GLU A 324 -2.35 6.91 -18.35
CA GLU A 324 -3.41 7.91 -18.15
C GLU A 324 -4.67 7.32 -17.47
N SER A 325 -4.98 6.06 -17.71
CA SER A 325 -6.13 5.39 -17.08
C SER A 325 -5.92 5.28 -15.56
N MET A 326 -4.71 4.94 -15.13
CA MET A 326 -4.32 4.96 -13.71
C MET A 326 -4.46 6.36 -13.12
N VAL A 327 -3.90 7.38 -13.78
CA VAL A 327 -3.96 8.77 -13.30
C VAL A 327 -5.39 9.24 -13.11
N LYS A 328 -6.26 8.98 -14.09
CA LYS A 328 -7.68 9.34 -14.03
C LYS A 328 -8.39 8.66 -12.85
N ALA A 329 -8.19 7.36 -12.68
CA ALA A 329 -8.81 6.58 -11.60
C ALA A 329 -8.33 7.05 -10.21
N LEU A 330 -7.01 7.26 -10.05
CA LEU A 330 -6.42 7.72 -8.80
C LEU A 330 -6.89 9.14 -8.42
N LYS A 331 -6.93 10.07 -9.38
CA LYS A 331 -7.43 11.43 -9.13
C LYS A 331 -8.90 11.40 -8.67
N PHE A 332 -9.74 10.61 -9.32
CA PHE A 332 -11.13 10.45 -8.90
C PHE A 332 -11.21 9.90 -7.47
N PHE A 333 -10.51 8.81 -7.19
CA PHE A 333 -10.55 8.16 -5.88
C PHE A 333 -9.99 9.05 -4.75
N PHE A 334 -8.89 9.75 -4.99
CA PHE A 334 -8.33 10.67 -3.99
C PHE A 334 -9.26 11.86 -3.71
N ASN A 335 -9.95 12.41 -4.73
CA ASN A 335 -10.94 13.45 -4.51
C ASN A 335 -12.10 12.94 -3.64
N ALA A 336 -12.64 11.76 -3.93
CA ALA A 336 -13.69 11.14 -3.14
C ALA A 336 -13.28 10.96 -1.67
N LEU A 337 -12.08 10.46 -1.41
CA LEU A 337 -11.57 10.32 -0.04
C LEU A 337 -11.29 11.67 0.64
N TYR A 338 -10.82 12.67 -0.12
CA TYR A 338 -10.56 14.01 0.39
C TYR A 338 -11.84 14.71 0.87
N GLU A 339 -12.94 14.52 0.15
CA GLU A 339 -14.26 15.06 0.53
C GLU A 339 -14.75 14.50 1.86
N VAL A 340 -14.52 13.22 2.13
CA VAL A 340 -14.93 12.56 3.38
C VAL A 340 -14.01 12.92 4.54
N GLU A 341 -12.71 12.75 4.36
CA GLU A 341 -11.70 13.00 5.38
C GLU A 341 -10.34 13.30 4.73
N PRO A 342 -9.91 14.58 4.66
CA PRO A 342 -8.64 14.96 4.05
C PRO A 342 -7.42 14.19 4.60
N LYS A 343 -7.44 13.84 5.90
CA LYS A 343 -6.33 13.10 6.52
C LYS A 343 -6.18 11.67 5.99
N SER A 344 -7.25 11.10 5.40
CA SER A 344 -7.23 9.76 4.81
C SER A 344 -6.18 9.61 3.70
N ILE A 345 -5.85 10.73 3.02
CA ILE A 345 -4.85 10.82 1.95
C ILE A 345 -3.65 11.71 2.30
N GLY A 346 -3.45 12.01 3.59
CA GLY A 346 -2.32 12.81 4.07
C GLY A 346 -2.55 14.32 4.13
N GLY A 347 -3.81 14.77 4.16
CA GLY A 347 -4.23 16.15 4.43
C GLY A 347 -4.33 17.05 3.21
N LYS A 348 -3.84 16.64 2.06
CA LYS A 348 -3.94 17.37 0.78
C LYS A 348 -3.93 16.40 -0.40
N LEU A 349 -4.55 16.82 -1.49
CA LEU A 349 -4.46 16.09 -2.76
C LEU A 349 -3.01 16.10 -3.27
N PRO A 350 -2.50 14.96 -3.76
CA PRO A 350 -1.18 14.92 -4.39
C PRO A 350 -1.19 15.65 -5.73
N ASP A 351 -0.04 16.21 -6.10
CA ASP A 351 0.16 16.77 -7.43
C ASP A 351 0.51 15.69 -8.48
N ASP A 352 0.68 16.11 -9.74
CA ASP A 352 0.90 15.20 -10.85
C ASP A 352 2.25 14.45 -10.79
N ALA A 353 3.20 14.92 -9.98
CA ALA A 353 4.47 14.24 -9.79
C ALA A 353 4.34 12.91 -9.00
N LEU A 354 3.18 12.65 -8.37
CA LEU A 354 2.91 11.32 -7.79
C LEU A 354 2.87 10.22 -8.86
N TYR A 355 2.42 10.52 -10.08
CA TYR A 355 2.12 9.50 -11.08
C TYR A 355 3.32 9.24 -11.99
N PHE A 356 3.74 7.97 -12.05
CA PHE A 356 4.70 7.52 -13.05
C PHE A 356 3.94 7.03 -14.28
N VAL A 357 4.14 7.71 -15.39
CA VAL A 357 3.64 7.28 -16.70
C VAL A 357 4.86 6.96 -17.55
N ALA A 358 5.04 5.68 -17.89
CA ALA A 358 6.13 5.25 -18.75
C ALA A 358 5.89 5.82 -20.16
N GLU A 359 6.90 6.46 -20.72
CA GLU A 359 6.92 6.92 -22.12
C GLU A 359 7.09 5.74 -23.09
#